data_11468cbe6bdb184cbc2871647e4018e4
#
_entry.id   11468cbe6bdb184cbc2871647e4018e4
#
_cell.length_a   1.000
_cell.length_b   1.000
_cell.length_c   1.000
_cell.angle_alpha   90.00
_cell.angle_beta   90.00
_cell.angle_gamma   90.00
#
_symmetry.space_group_name_H-M   'P 1'
#
loop_
_entity.id
_entity.type
_entity.pdbx_description
1 polymer ?
#
loop_
_entity_poly.entity_id
_entity_poly.type
_entity_poly.pdbx_seq_one_letter_code
_entity_poly.pdbx_strand_id
1 'polypeptide(L)'
;MYPLLISAAQLQTLQQQVTPLAVVDCSFDLMKPELADGLFEAEHIAGAVQAHLDRDLSTHEGDAVNGGRHPLPPRERVAAWLGSLGIGNST
;
A
#
# COMPACT_ATOMS: atom_id res chain seq x y z
N MET A 1 -9.60 -10.19 -15.45
CA MET A 1 -9.11 -10.30 -14.06
C MET A 1 -7.66 -10.80 -14.06
N TYR A 2 -6.84 -10.21 -13.25
CA TYR A 2 -5.45 -10.63 -13.12
C TYR A 2 -5.30 -11.63 -11.99
N PRO A 3 -4.29 -12.52 -12.08
CA PRO A 3 -4.00 -13.43 -10.99
C PRO A 3 -3.48 -12.68 -9.76
N LEU A 4 -3.33 -13.38 -8.66
CA LEU A 4 -2.80 -12.79 -7.42
C LEU A 4 -1.35 -12.28 -7.56
N LEU A 5 -0.61 -12.83 -8.53
CA LEU A 5 0.77 -12.43 -8.81
C LEU A 5 0.90 -12.07 -10.28
N ILE A 6 1.69 -11.04 -10.56
CA ILE A 6 2.01 -10.64 -11.93
C ILE A 6 3.52 -10.43 -12.06
N SER A 7 4.01 -10.53 -13.29
CA SER A 7 5.42 -10.25 -13.58
C SER A 7 5.65 -8.74 -13.73
N ALA A 8 6.92 -8.32 -13.66
CA ALA A 8 7.28 -6.93 -13.91
C ALA A 8 6.88 -6.48 -15.32
N ALA A 9 7.01 -7.35 -16.32
CA ALA A 9 6.60 -7.04 -17.69
C ALA A 9 5.09 -6.84 -17.80
N GLN A 10 4.28 -7.66 -17.10
CA GLN A 10 2.85 -7.50 -17.07
C GLN A 10 2.43 -6.20 -16.40
N LEU A 11 3.10 -5.83 -15.29
CA LEU A 11 2.83 -4.57 -14.62
C LEU A 11 3.14 -3.38 -15.54
N GLN A 12 4.28 -3.42 -16.23
CA GLN A 12 4.65 -2.36 -17.15
C GLN A 12 3.61 -2.18 -18.27
N THR A 13 3.08 -3.29 -18.80
CA THR A 13 1.99 -3.25 -19.75
C THR A 13 0.74 -2.60 -19.19
N LEU A 14 0.36 -2.96 -17.95
CA LEU A 14 -0.80 -2.37 -17.27
C LEU A 14 -0.64 -0.86 -17.09
N GLN A 15 0.56 -0.40 -16.74
CA GLN A 15 0.81 1.02 -16.54
C GLN A 15 0.68 1.85 -17.81
N GLN A 16 0.83 1.21 -18.99
CA GLN A 16 0.68 1.87 -20.28
C GLN A 16 -0.76 1.94 -20.76
N GLN A 17 -1.67 1.25 -20.10
CA GLN A 17 -3.09 1.25 -20.45
C GLN A 17 -3.82 2.44 -19.81
N VAL A 18 -4.97 2.80 -20.38
CA VAL A 18 -5.80 3.91 -19.89
C VAL A 18 -6.77 3.45 -18.79
N THR A 19 -6.60 2.27 -18.27
CA THR A 19 -7.43 1.70 -17.21
C THR A 19 -6.98 2.23 -15.83
N PRO A 20 -7.90 2.59 -14.94
CA PRO A 20 -7.52 3.01 -13.59
C PRO A 20 -6.73 1.91 -12.88
N LEU A 21 -5.52 2.25 -12.43
CA LEU A 21 -4.59 1.34 -11.78
C LEU A 21 -3.94 2.03 -10.59
N ALA A 22 -3.89 1.34 -9.46
CA ALA A 22 -3.13 1.79 -8.31
C ALA A 22 -2.01 0.81 -8.02
N VAL A 23 -0.78 1.30 -7.94
CA VAL A 23 0.39 0.53 -7.54
C VAL A 23 0.78 1.01 -6.15
N VAL A 24 0.80 0.10 -5.19
CA VAL A 24 1.07 0.42 -3.79
C VAL A 24 2.37 -0.27 -3.39
N ASP A 25 3.34 0.51 -2.92
CA ASP A 25 4.63 0.00 -2.47
C ASP A 25 4.55 -0.27 -0.97
N CYS A 26 4.61 -1.55 -0.60
CA CYS A 26 4.54 -2.01 0.78
C CYS A 26 5.91 -2.39 1.34
N SER A 27 7.00 -1.97 0.71
CA SER A 27 8.35 -2.27 1.16
C SER A 27 8.60 -1.72 2.56
N PHE A 28 9.21 -2.52 3.42
CA PHE A 28 9.37 -2.19 4.82
C PHE A 28 10.53 -2.98 5.42
N ASP A 29 11.25 -2.37 6.38
CA ASP A 29 12.27 -3.06 7.16
C ASP A 29 11.76 -3.18 8.59
N LEU A 30 11.42 -4.41 9.01
CA LEU A 30 10.87 -4.66 10.34
C LEU A 30 11.84 -4.28 11.46
N MET A 31 13.13 -4.37 11.22
CA MET A 31 14.16 -4.06 12.22
C MET A 31 14.42 -2.56 12.33
N LYS A 32 14.13 -1.82 11.27
CA LYS A 32 14.36 -0.36 11.21
C LYS A 32 13.18 0.33 10.50
N PRO A 33 12.02 0.44 11.17
CA PRO A 33 10.82 1.03 10.56
C PRO A 33 11.03 2.46 10.05
N GLU A 34 11.91 3.20 10.68
CA GLU A 34 12.20 4.59 10.30
C GLU A 34 12.85 4.72 8.93
N LEU A 35 13.35 3.63 8.35
CA LEU A 35 13.96 3.66 7.03
C LEU A 35 12.94 3.55 5.89
N ALA A 36 11.69 3.19 6.19
CA ALA A 36 10.70 2.91 5.15
C ALA A 36 10.47 4.09 4.20
N ASP A 37 10.32 5.30 4.74
CA ASP A 37 10.09 6.49 3.92
C ASP A 37 11.31 6.80 3.03
N GLY A 38 12.51 6.67 3.58
CA GLY A 38 13.74 6.90 2.82
C GLY A 38 13.95 5.87 1.72
N LEU A 39 13.60 4.61 1.98
CA LEU A 39 13.68 3.56 0.97
C LEU A 39 12.72 3.84 -0.20
N PHE A 40 11.51 4.27 0.10
CA PHE A 40 10.54 4.64 -0.94
C PHE A 40 11.03 5.84 -1.75
N GLU A 41 11.56 6.86 -1.10
CA GLU A 41 12.09 8.03 -1.79
C GLU A 41 13.28 7.69 -2.69
N ALA A 42 14.13 6.77 -2.25
CA ALA A 42 15.33 6.40 -3.01
C ALA A 42 14.98 5.66 -4.30
N GLU A 43 14.11 4.64 -4.21
CA GLU A 43 13.70 3.85 -5.37
C GLU A 43 12.30 3.30 -5.18
N HIS A 44 11.43 3.54 -6.15
CA HIS A 44 10.11 2.90 -6.20
C HIS A 44 9.61 2.87 -7.65
N ILE A 45 8.60 2.05 -7.90
CA ILE A 45 7.98 1.96 -9.22
C ILE A 45 7.34 3.31 -9.55
N ALA A 46 7.57 3.82 -10.75
CA ALA A 46 7.02 5.10 -11.19
C ALA A 46 5.50 5.12 -11.01
N GLY A 47 5.00 6.17 -10.36
CA GLY A 47 3.57 6.32 -10.09
C GLY A 47 3.07 5.54 -8.88
N ALA A 48 3.90 4.75 -8.21
CA ALA A 48 3.50 4.03 -7.02
C ALA A 48 3.29 4.98 -5.83
N VAL A 49 2.37 4.59 -4.94
CA VAL A 49 2.18 5.27 -3.67
C VAL A 49 2.67 4.37 -2.55
N GLN A 50 3.11 4.97 -1.45
CA GLN A 50 3.63 4.22 -0.32
C GLN A 50 2.52 3.78 0.63
N ALA A 51 2.59 2.51 1.07
CA ALA A 51 1.80 2.03 2.20
C ALA A 51 2.78 1.66 3.32
N HIS A 52 2.84 2.47 4.36
CA HIS A 52 3.72 2.25 5.50
C HIS A 52 3.07 1.26 6.47
N LEU A 53 3.76 0.17 6.80
CA LEU A 53 3.18 -0.89 7.64
C LEU A 53 2.68 -0.34 8.97
N ASP A 54 3.46 0.47 9.68
CA ASP A 54 3.07 1.00 10.99
C ASP A 54 2.07 2.14 10.91
N ARG A 55 2.11 2.94 9.85
CA ARG A 55 1.28 4.14 9.74
C ARG A 55 -0.03 3.89 9.03
N ASP A 56 -0.01 3.13 7.92
CA ASP A 56 -1.17 3.01 7.02
C ASP A 56 -1.87 1.66 7.13
N LEU A 57 -1.12 0.58 7.36
CA LEU A 57 -1.62 -0.79 7.28
C LEU A 57 -1.89 -1.43 8.64
N SER A 58 -1.54 -0.76 9.72
CA SER A 58 -1.77 -1.26 11.08
C SER A 58 -2.06 -0.13 12.03
N THR A 59 -2.48 -0.48 13.23
CA THR A 59 -2.70 0.50 14.30
C THR A 59 -2.23 -0.10 15.62
N HIS A 60 -1.67 0.74 16.48
CA HIS A 60 -1.27 0.36 17.83
C HIS A 60 -2.18 1.01 18.89
N GLU A 61 -3.30 1.58 18.44
CA GLU A 61 -4.29 2.22 19.29
C GLU A 61 -5.38 1.24 19.70
N GLY A 62 -6.22 1.62 20.65
CA GLY A 62 -7.25 0.76 21.20
C GLY A 62 -8.38 0.38 20.26
N ASP A 63 -8.44 0.96 19.08
CA ASP A 63 -9.45 0.68 18.05
C ASP A 63 -9.04 -0.41 17.06
N ALA A 64 -7.99 -1.18 17.37
CA ALA A 64 -7.51 -2.25 16.51
C ALA A 64 -8.57 -3.34 16.33
N VAL A 65 -8.66 -3.87 15.11
CA VAL A 65 -9.61 -4.93 14.75
C VAL A 65 -9.21 -6.27 15.39
N ASN A 66 -7.91 -6.52 15.46
CA ASN A 66 -7.37 -7.76 16.03
C ASN A 66 -6.12 -7.45 16.85
N GLY A 67 -5.65 -8.48 17.58
CA GLY A 67 -4.39 -8.37 18.29
C GLY A 67 -3.21 -8.70 17.40
N GLY A 68 -2.03 -8.67 17.99
CA GLY A 68 -0.80 -9.01 17.31
C GLY A 68 0.18 -7.85 17.21
N ARG A 69 1.32 -8.09 16.56
CA ARG A 69 2.39 -7.11 16.46
C ARG A 69 2.03 -5.92 15.56
N HIS A 70 1.24 -6.20 14.51
CA HIS A 70 0.75 -5.19 13.57
C HIS A 70 -0.76 -5.35 13.42
N PRO A 71 -1.54 -4.93 14.45
CA PRO A 71 -3.00 -5.10 14.42
C PRO A 71 -3.62 -4.33 13.26
N LEU A 72 -4.68 -4.89 12.67
CA LEU A 72 -5.40 -4.25 11.58
C LEU A 72 -6.12 -2.99 12.08
N PRO A 73 -6.07 -1.90 11.31
CA PRO A 73 -6.85 -0.70 11.64
C PRO A 73 -8.34 -0.92 11.36
N PRO A 74 -9.21 -0.05 11.90
CA PRO A 74 -10.63 -0.11 11.59
C PRO A 74 -10.89 0.05 10.09
N ARG A 75 -11.95 -0.58 9.60
CA ARG A 75 -12.32 -0.56 8.18
C ARG A 75 -12.49 0.85 7.64
N GLU A 76 -13.13 1.72 8.39
CA GLU A 76 -13.37 3.11 8.00
C GLU A 76 -12.07 3.88 7.81
N ARG A 77 -11.09 3.60 8.64
CA ARG A 77 -9.78 4.23 8.56
C ARG A 77 -9.03 3.80 7.31
N VAL A 78 -9.06 2.51 6.99
CA VAL A 78 -8.45 1.97 5.76
C VAL A 78 -9.14 2.56 4.53
N ALA A 79 -10.46 2.60 4.53
CA ALA A 79 -11.24 3.16 3.43
C ALA A 79 -10.91 4.65 3.20
N ALA A 80 -10.80 5.43 4.27
CA ALA A 80 -10.44 6.84 4.18
C ALA A 80 -9.04 7.02 3.61
N TRP A 81 -8.09 6.20 4.04
CA TRP A 81 -6.72 6.25 3.52
C TRP A 81 -6.67 5.91 2.03
N LEU A 82 -7.32 4.83 1.60
CA LEU A 82 -7.39 4.46 0.19
C LEU A 82 -8.05 5.57 -0.64
N GLY A 83 -9.13 6.16 -0.13
CA GLY A 83 -9.80 7.25 -0.80
C GLY A 83 -8.91 8.49 -0.98
N SER A 84 -8.05 8.77 0.01
CA SER A 84 -7.10 9.88 -0.07
C SER A 84 -6.07 9.70 -1.19
N LEU A 85 -5.85 8.46 -1.63
CA LEU A 85 -4.96 8.14 -2.74
C LEU A 85 -5.68 8.10 -4.09
N GLY A 86 -6.99 8.37 -4.11
CA GLY A 86 -7.78 8.32 -5.33
C GLY A 86 -8.26 6.92 -5.71
N ILE A 87 -8.14 5.96 -4.80
CA ILE A 87 -8.57 4.58 -5.03
C ILE A 87 -10.07 4.46 -4.74
N GLY A 88 -10.84 3.95 -5.69
CA GLY A 88 -12.27 3.76 -5.56
C GLY A 88 -12.74 2.48 -6.22
N ASN A 89 -14.05 2.32 -6.33
CA ASN A 89 -14.65 1.08 -6.81
C ASN A 89 -14.31 0.74 -8.26
N SER A 90 -13.89 1.73 -9.06
CA SER A 90 -13.54 1.51 -10.46
C SER A 90 -12.02 1.36 -10.70
N THR A 91 -11.25 1.38 -9.63
CA THR A 91 -9.79 1.22 -9.71
C THR A 91 -9.37 -0.21 -9.91
#